data_f1e4e5a1e1bafe7689f5d1934ae87d7e
#
_entry.id   f1e4e5a1e1bafe7689f5d1934ae87d7e
#
_cell.length_a   1.000
_cell.length_b   1.000
_cell.length_c   1.000
_cell.angle_alpha   90.00
_cell.angle_beta   90.00
_cell.angle_gamma   90.00
#
_symmetry.space_group_name_H-M   'P 1'
#
loop_
_entity.id
_entity.type
_entity.pdbx_description
1 polymer ?
#
loop_
_entity_poly.entity_id
_entity_poly.type
_entity_poly.pdbx_seq_one_letter_code
_entity_poly.pdbx_strand_id
1 'polypeptide(L)'
;MARAMDVVGDRWSILILREAFYGVKRFDEFGHYVGIAPNILSNRLKKFVDAGMMRRVPLPEHSARYEYVLTEKGRDFFPAYLALKKWGDDWLAEPKGPQVVFRDRAAGREIEYPTLVAASGKPLRLEDVEVVAGSGAVLFNRKRFGVPASHDGEVNTKPRVSRRKAK
;
A
#
# COMPACT_ATOMS: atom_id res chain seq x y z
N MET A 1 11.30 3.08 -4.91
CA MET A 1 10.50 2.08 -5.63
C MET A 1 11.01 0.64 -5.38
N ALA A 2 12.27 0.25 -5.67
CA ALA A 2 12.78 -1.12 -5.50
C ALA A 2 12.41 -1.75 -4.14
N ARG A 3 12.71 -1.08 -3.02
CA ARG A 3 12.37 -1.56 -1.66
C ARG A 3 10.88 -1.81 -1.43
N ALA A 4 9.99 -1.07 -2.12
CA ALA A 4 8.56 -1.34 -2.06
C ALA A 4 8.22 -2.61 -2.85
N MET A 5 8.85 -2.79 -4.04
CA MET A 5 8.68 -4.00 -4.84
C MET A 5 9.17 -5.25 -4.13
N ASP A 6 10.22 -5.15 -3.30
CA ASP A 6 10.65 -6.27 -2.45
C ASP A 6 9.54 -6.77 -1.51
N VAL A 7 8.60 -5.95 -1.13
CA VAL A 7 7.51 -6.30 -0.19
C VAL A 7 6.22 -6.64 -0.94
N VAL A 8 5.80 -5.81 -1.90
CA VAL A 8 4.48 -5.88 -2.54
C VAL A 8 4.54 -6.20 -4.04
N GLY A 9 5.73 -6.42 -4.62
CA GLY A 9 5.92 -6.48 -6.07
C GLY A 9 5.49 -7.78 -6.76
N ASP A 10 4.77 -8.66 -6.09
CA ASP A 10 4.22 -9.87 -6.70
C ASP A 10 2.69 -9.92 -6.59
N ARG A 11 2.06 -10.65 -7.52
CA ARG A 11 0.59 -10.74 -7.62
C ARG A 11 -0.07 -11.20 -6.32
N TRP A 12 0.54 -12.15 -5.63
CA TRP A 12 -0.04 -12.72 -4.42
C TRP A 12 -0.03 -11.73 -3.26
N SER A 13 1.03 -10.94 -3.14
CA SER A 13 1.12 -9.86 -2.15
C SER A 13 -0.01 -8.85 -2.31
N ILE A 14 -0.28 -8.39 -3.52
CA ILE A 14 -1.39 -7.45 -3.78
C ILE A 14 -2.75 -8.08 -3.48
N LEU A 15 -2.97 -9.34 -3.89
CA LEU A 15 -4.23 -10.03 -3.65
C LEU A 15 -4.47 -10.31 -2.15
N ILE A 16 -3.43 -10.65 -1.38
CA ILE A 16 -3.54 -10.83 0.07
C ILE A 16 -3.84 -9.49 0.76
N LEU A 17 -3.18 -8.40 0.36
CA LEU A 17 -3.48 -7.07 0.89
C LEU A 17 -4.90 -6.63 0.56
N ARG A 18 -5.40 -6.95 -0.65
CA ARG A 18 -6.81 -6.73 -1.02
C ARG A 18 -7.75 -7.35 -0.01
N GLU A 19 -7.57 -8.64 0.28
CA GLU A 19 -8.43 -9.34 1.23
C GLU A 19 -8.30 -8.76 2.66
N ALA A 20 -7.09 -8.37 3.06
CA ALA A 20 -6.89 -7.70 4.35
C ALA A 20 -7.63 -6.35 4.43
N PHE A 21 -7.69 -5.58 3.33
CA PHE A 21 -8.50 -4.35 3.25
C PHE A 21 -10.00 -4.62 3.26
N TYR A 22 -10.42 -5.79 2.79
CA TYR A 22 -11.82 -6.25 2.89
C TYR A 22 -12.18 -6.78 4.28
N GLY A 23 -11.20 -6.86 5.19
CA GLY A 23 -11.39 -7.27 6.59
C GLY A 23 -11.06 -8.72 6.88
N VAL A 24 -10.53 -9.47 5.92
CA VAL A 24 -10.05 -10.84 6.13
C VAL A 24 -8.85 -10.82 7.07
N LYS A 25 -8.83 -11.75 8.05
CA LYS A 25 -7.78 -11.83 9.07
C LYS A 25 -7.24 -13.24 9.25
N ARG A 26 -8.00 -14.26 8.91
CA ARG A 26 -7.65 -15.65 9.19
C ARG A 26 -6.90 -16.29 8.02
N PHE A 27 -5.95 -17.17 8.34
CA PHE A 27 -5.14 -17.87 7.34
C PHE A 27 -5.97 -18.67 6.34
N ASP A 28 -6.95 -19.41 6.84
CA ASP A 28 -7.85 -20.24 6.05
C ASP A 28 -8.72 -19.39 5.10
N GLU A 29 -9.22 -18.25 5.58
CA GLU A 29 -10.00 -17.29 4.77
C GLU A 29 -9.15 -16.67 3.65
N PHE A 30 -7.92 -16.24 3.95
CA PHE A 30 -6.99 -15.77 2.90
C PHE A 30 -6.75 -16.85 1.84
N GLY A 31 -6.54 -18.11 2.26
CA GLY A 31 -6.37 -19.23 1.33
C GLY A 31 -7.58 -19.40 0.42
N HIS A 32 -8.76 -19.34 1.01
CA HIS A 32 -10.04 -19.50 0.30
C HIS A 32 -10.28 -18.38 -0.72
N TYR A 33 -10.23 -17.10 -0.28
CA TYR A 33 -10.59 -15.97 -1.14
C TYR A 33 -9.53 -15.62 -2.19
N VAL A 34 -8.24 -15.88 -1.90
CA VAL A 34 -7.16 -15.63 -2.86
C VAL A 34 -6.97 -16.80 -3.83
N GLY A 35 -7.37 -18.00 -3.43
CA GLY A 35 -7.12 -19.21 -4.22
C GLY A 35 -5.63 -19.56 -4.33
N ILE A 36 -4.88 -19.40 -3.24
CA ILE A 36 -3.43 -19.55 -3.17
C ILE A 36 -3.05 -20.81 -2.38
N ALA A 37 -1.98 -21.50 -2.81
CA ALA A 37 -1.47 -22.66 -2.09
C ALA A 37 -0.97 -22.28 -0.69
N PRO A 38 -1.22 -23.12 0.35
CA PRO A 38 -0.92 -22.81 1.75
C PRO A 38 0.54 -22.44 2.03
N ASN A 39 1.49 -23.11 1.37
CA ASN A 39 2.93 -22.81 1.51
C ASN A 39 3.30 -21.42 0.97
N ILE A 40 2.70 -21.01 -0.15
CA ILE A 40 2.93 -19.69 -0.73
C ILE A 40 2.28 -18.64 0.16
N LEU A 41 1.05 -18.86 0.60
CA LEU A 41 0.35 -17.96 1.52
C LEU A 41 1.15 -17.74 2.81
N SER A 42 1.62 -18.84 3.43
CA SER A 42 2.44 -18.78 4.65
C SER A 42 3.68 -17.89 4.46
N ASN A 43 4.39 -18.09 3.36
CA ASN A 43 5.58 -17.28 3.03
C ASN A 43 5.25 -15.81 2.82
N ARG A 44 4.14 -15.49 2.18
CA ARG A 44 3.71 -14.10 1.95
C ARG A 44 3.27 -13.40 3.23
N LEU A 45 2.46 -14.07 4.05
CA LEU A 45 2.03 -13.54 5.34
C LEU A 45 3.23 -13.35 6.29
N LYS A 46 4.18 -14.30 6.31
CA LYS A 46 5.45 -14.12 7.05
C LYS A 46 6.19 -12.88 6.57
N LYS A 47 6.34 -12.69 5.25
CA LYS A 47 7.00 -11.52 4.67
C LYS A 47 6.33 -10.21 5.08
N PHE A 48 5.00 -10.14 5.13
CA PHE A 48 4.28 -8.97 5.61
C PHE A 48 4.49 -8.71 7.11
N VAL A 49 4.59 -9.76 7.91
CA VAL A 49 4.92 -9.62 9.34
C VAL A 49 6.35 -9.11 9.52
N ASP A 50 7.32 -9.71 8.83
CA ASP A 50 8.74 -9.31 8.87
C ASP A 50 8.93 -7.85 8.36
N ALA A 51 8.16 -7.45 7.35
CA ALA A 51 8.15 -6.08 6.83
C ALA A 51 7.38 -5.09 7.72
N GLY A 52 6.72 -5.56 8.79
CA GLY A 52 5.93 -4.73 9.70
C GLY A 52 4.64 -4.17 9.09
N MET A 53 4.12 -4.75 8.00
CA MET A 53 2.83 -4.39 7.41
C MET A 53 1.65 -5.09 8.09
N MET A 54 1.89 -6.28 8.63
CA MET A 54 0.93 -7.03 9.41
C MET A 54 1.54 -7.46 10.75
N ARG A 55 0.69 -7.79 11.71
CA ARG A 55 1.07 -8.44 12.96
C ARG A 55 0.17 -9.63 13.21
N ARG A 56 0.69 -10.62 13.97
CA ARG A 56 -0.10 -11.74 14.46
C ARG A 56 -0.74 -11.36 15.79
N VAL A 57 -2.02 -11.68 15.93
CA VAL A 57 -2.78 -11.49 17.17
C VAL A 57 -3.32 -12.84 17.57
N PRO A 58 -2.91 -13.38 18.73
CA PRO A 58 -3.45 -14.65 19.24
C PRO A 58 -4.95 -14.57 19.42
N LEU A 59 -5.66 -15.66 19.12
CA LEU A 59 -7.08 -15.76 19.44
C LEU A 59 -7.24 -16.12 20.93
N PRO A 60 -8.17 -15.45 21.67
CA PRO A 60 -8.35 -15.66 23.11
C PRO A 60 -8.64 -17.12 23.47
N GLU A 61 -9.40 -17.83 22.62
CA GLU A 61 -9.87 -19.19 22.88
C GLU A 61 -8.91 -20.29 22.40
N HIS A 62 -7.89 -19.93 21.58
CA HIS A 62 -6.95 -20.88 20.99
C HIS A 62 -5.57 -20.25 20.83
N SER A 63 -4.71 -20.43 21.81
CA SER A 63 -3.35 -19.86 21.82
C SER A 63 -2.46 -20.30 20.63
N ALA A 64 -2.80 -21.40 19.96
CA ALA A 64 -2.12 -21.87 18.75
C ALA A 64 -2.67 -21.25 17.46
N ARG A 65 -3.77 -20.50 17.52
CA ARG A 65 -4.38 -19.83 16.37
C ARG A 65 -4.25 -18.32 16.52
N TYR A 66 -4.05 -17.64 15.41
CA TYR A 66 -3.90 -16.17 15.38
C TYR A 66 -4.52 -15.57 14.14
N GLU A 67 -4.83 -14.28 14.25
CA GLU A 67 -5.23 -13.43 13.15
C GLU A 67 -4.02 -12.65 12.61
N TYR A 68 -4.05 -12.35 11.32
CA TYR A 68 -3.16 -11.39 10.67
C TYR A 68 -3.87 -10.06 10.55
N VAL A 69 -3.37 -9.05 11.25
CA VAL A 69 -4.00 -7.73 11.32
C VAL A 69 -3.06 -6.69 10.74
N LEU A 70 -3.59 -5.83 9.88
CA LEU A 70 -2.82 -4.71 9.33
C LEU A 70 -2.31 -3.79 10.45
N THR A 71 -1.04 -3.43 10.38
CA THR A 71 -0.45 -2.37 11.18
C THR A 71 -0.80 -1.00 10.58
N GLU A 72 -0.41 0.11 11.22
CA GLU A 72 -0.48 1.44 10.61
C GLU A 72 0.23 1.48 9.25
N LYS A 73 1.48 0.97 9.19
CA LYS A 73 2.23 0.86 7.92
C LYS A 73 1.50 0.06 6.85
N GLY A 74 0.80 -1.01 7.24
CA GLY A 74 -0.01 -1.80 6.29
C GLY A 74 -1.23 -1.04 5.80
N ARG A 75 -1.90 -0.29 6.68
CA ARG A 75 -3.03 0.57 6.32
C ARG A 75 -2.62 1.74 5.44
N ASP A 76 -1.44 2.32 5.65
CA ASP A 76 -0.90 3.40 4.83
C ASP A 76 -0.66 3.01 3.36
N PHE A 77 -0.67 1.70 3.05
CA PHE A 77 -0.61 1.23 1.66
C PHE A 77 -1.97 1.29 0.94
N PHE A 78 -3.08 1.47 1.67
CA PHE A 78 -4.43 1.45 1.10
C PHE A 78 -4.64 2.46 -0.05
N PRO A 79 -4.17 3.72 0.00
CA PRO A 79 -4.29 4.64 -1.14
C PRO A 79 -3.57 4.16 -2.41
N ALA A 80 -2.41 3.50 -2.27
CA ALA A 80 -1.70 2.93 -3.42
C ALA A 80 -2.47 1.75 -4.03
N TYR A 81 -3.07 0.89 -3.18
CA TYR A 81 -3.97 -0.16 -3.63
C TYR A 81 -5.19 0.41 -4.36
N LEU A 82 -5.81 1.47 -3.83
CA LEU A 82 -6.97 2.12 -4.46
C LEU A 82 -6.62 2.69 -5.84
N ALA A 83 -5.44 3.31 -5.99
CA ALA A 83 -4.99 3.82 -7.29
C ALA A 83 -4.83 2.68 -8.32
N LEU A 84 -4.24 1.55 -7.90
CA LEU A 84 -4.12 0.36 -8.74
C LEU A 84 -5.49 -0.23 -9.09
N LYS A 85 -6.41 -0.32 -8.11
CA LYS A 85 -7.77 -0.80 -8.32
C LYS A 85 -8.52 0.08 -9.32
N LYS A 86 -8.47 1.41 -9.13
CA LYS A 86 -9.12 2.35 -10.05
C LYS A 86 -8.61 2.16 -11.48
N TRP A 87 -7.31 2.08 -11.67
CA TRP A 87 -6.75 1.84 -13.01
C TRP A 87 -7.29 0.53 -13.61
N GLY A 88 -7.36 -0.54 -12.82
CA GLY A 88 -7.94 -1.80 -13.26
C GLY A 88 -9.42 -1.71 -13.61
N ASP A 89 -10.20 -1.02 -12.78
CA ASP A 89 -11.63 -0.81 -13.02
C ASP A 89 -11.90 0.06 -14.27
N ASP A 90 -11.10 1.07 -14.51
CA ASP A 90 -11.26 1.98 -15.65
C ASP A 90 -10.89 1.32 -16.99
N TRP A 91 -9.85 0.47 -16.99
CA TRP A 91 -9.26 -0.03 -18.24
C TRP A 91 -9.45 -1.51 -18.50
N LEU A 92 -9.72 -2.32 -17.46
CA LEU A 92 -9.76 -3.77 -17.53
C LEU A 92 -11.06 -4.37 -17.00
N ALA A 93 -12.01 -3.53 -16.58
CA ALA A 93 -13.28 -4.03 -16.04
C ALA A 93 -14.17 -4.68 -17.09
N GLU A 94 -14.93 -5.65 -16.64
CA GLU A 94 -16.03 -6.23 -17.39
C GLU A 94 -17.11 -5.16 -17.68
N PRO A 95 -17.94 -5.31 -18.75
CA PRO A 95 -18.99 -4.35 -19.11
C PRO A 95 -19.99 -4.05 -17.98
N LYS A 96 -20.10 -4.93 -16.98
CA LYS A 96 -21.00 -4.78 -15.81
C LYS A 96 -20.46 -3.84 -14.73
N GLY A 97 -19.25 -3.29 -14.90
CA GLY A 97 -18.61 -2.40 -13.92
C GLY A 97 -17.84 -3.13 -12.80
N PRO A 98 -17.35 -2.39 -11.79
CA PRO A 98 -16.51 -2.93 -10.74
C PRO A 98 -17.27 -3.91 -9.84
N GLN A 99 -16.65 -5.03 -9.49
CA GLN A 99 -17.26 -6.05 -8.62
C GLN A 99 -17.32 -5.61 -7.14
N VAL A 100 -16.45 -4.70 -6.71
CA VAL A 100 -16.37 -4.19 -5.34
C VAL A 100 -16.15 -2.68 -5.38
N VAL A 101 -16.95 -1.96 -4.60
CA VAL A 101 -16.80 -0.52 -4.37
C VAL A 101 -16.51 -0.24 -2.90
N PHE A 102 -15.77 0.81 -2.61
CA PHE A 102 -15.57 1.30 -1.26
C PHE A 102 -16.47 2.51 -0.98
N ARG A 103 -17.03 2.56 0.22
CA ARG A 103 -17.90 3.66 0.67
C ARG A 103 -17.39 4.26 1.96
N ASP A 104 -17.51 5.56 2.07
CA ASP A 104 -17.38 6.26 3.34
C ASP A 104 -18.51 5.78 4.28
N ARG A 105 -18.15 5.29 5.45
CA ARG A 105 -19.12 4.78 6.43
C ARG A 105 -20.06 5.88 6.96
N ALA A 106 -19.56 7.10 7.10
CA ALA A 106 -20.34 8.21 7.63
C ALA A 106 -21.27 8.80 6.58
N ALA A 107 -20.77 8.99 5.36
CA ALA A 107 -21.55 9.60 4.28
C ALA A 107 -22.38 8.58 3.47
N GLY A 108 -22.10 7.28 3.55
CA GLY A 108 -22.76 6.22 2.77
C GLY A 108 -22.50 6.29 1.26
N ARG A 109 -21.64 7.20 0.80
CA ARG A 109 -21.30 7.40 -0.61
C ARG A 109 -19.99 6.71 -0.96
N GLU A 110 -19.81 6.39 -2.24
CA GLU A 110 -18.53 5.88 -2.73
C GLU A 110 -17.42 6.89 -2.48
N ILE A 111 -16.24 6.38 -2.11
CA ILE A 111 -15.06 7.22 -1.91
C ILE A 111 -14.52 7.69 -3.25
N GLU A 112 -14.01 8.91 -3.28
CA GLU A 112 -13.21 9.37 -4.41
C GLU A 112 -11.84 8.69 -4.39
N TYR A 113 -11.39 8.30 -5.57
CA TYR A 113 -10.07 7.68 -5.71
C TYR A 113 -8.95 8.73 -5.64
N PRO A 114 -7.77 8.35 -5.14
CA PRO A 114 -6.63 9.26 -5.09
C PRO A 114 -6.32 9.83 -6.48
N THR A 115 -6.27 11.15 -6.57
CA THR A 115 -5.87 11.88 -7.77
C THR A 115 -4.62 12.69 -7.46
N LEU A 116 -3.67 12.72 -8.38
CA LEU A 116 -2.51 13.61 -8.25
C LEU A 116 -2.96 15.05 -8.47
N VAL A 117 -2.61 15.92 -7.52
CA VAL A 117 -2.94 17.34 -7.60
C VAL A 117 -1.70 18.20 -7.34
N ALA A 118 -1.59 19.32 -8.06
CA ALA A 118 -0.59 20.34 -7.78
C ALA A 118 -0.89 21.05 -6.45
N ALA A 119 0.07 21.83 -5.95
CA ALA A 119 -0.13 22.67 -4.77
C ALA A 119 -1.28 23.67 -4.95
N SER A 120 -1.62 24.04 -6.19
CA SER A 120 -2.78 24.86 -6.55
C SER A 120 -4.13 24.13 -6.51
N GLY A 121 -4.14 22.80 -6.23
CA GLY A 121 -5.32 21.97 -6.30
C GLY A 121 -5.70 21.47 -7.71
N LYS A 122 -4.98 21.87 -8.75
CA LYS A 122 -5.23 21.42 -10.13
C LYS A 122 -4.81 19.96 -10.28
N PRO A 123 -5.64 19.06 -10.88
CA PRO A 123 -5.22 17.71 -11.24
C PRO A 123 -3.99 17.70 -12.14
N LEU A 124 -3.03 16.82 -11.85
CA LEU A 124 -1.80 16.65 -12.62
C LEU A 124 -1.89 15.40 -13.51
N ARG A 125 -1.39 15.52 -14.72
CA ARG A 125 -1.12 14.41 -15.64
C ARG A 125 0.38 14.11 -15.67
N LEU A 126 0.77 13.02 -16.33
CA LEU A 126 2.18 12.63 -16.44
C LEU A 126 3.03 13.75 -17.08
N GLU A 127 2.53 14.41 -18.08
CA GLU A 127 3.19 15.51 -18.78
C GLU A 127 3.38 16.78 -17.94
N ASP A 128 2.60 16.92 -16.85
CA ASP A 128 2.72 18.04 -15.91
C ASP A 128 3.77 17.77 -14.81
N VAL A 129 4.40 16.59 -14.80
CA VAL A 129 5.29 16.15 -13.72
C VAL A 129 6.74 16.03 -14.21
N GLU A 130 7.63 16.72 -13.52
CA GLU A 130 9.06 16.60 -13.73
C GLU A 130 9.67 15.56 -12.77
N VAL A 131 10.62 14.76 -13.27
CA VAL A 131 11.35 13.80 -12.46
C VAL A 131 12.74 14.38 -12.14
N VAL A 132 12.98 14.65 -10.88
CA VAL A 132 14.26 15.19 -10.37
C VAL A 132 14.87 14.26 -9.32
N ALA A 133 16.18 14.38 -9.11
CA ALA A 133 16.89 13.60 -8.10
C ALA A 133 16.50 14.09 -6.68
N GLY A 134 15.95 13.19 -5.85
CA GLY A 134 15.68 13.49 -4.44
C GLY A 134 16.94 13.57 -3.58
N SER A 135 16.83 14.09 -2.35
CA SER A 135 17.94 14.24 -1.40
C SER A 135 18.73 12.96 -1.11
N GLY A 136 18.05 11.81 -1.12
CA GLY A 136 18.67 10.49 -0.96
C GLY A 136 19.16 9.83 -2.25
N ALA A 137 19.22 10.56 -3.37
CA ALA A 137 19.61 9.99 -4.64
C ALA A 137 21.09 9.62 -4.68
N VAL A 138 21.39 8.40 -5.15
CA VAL A 138 22.74 7.96 -5.48
C VAL A 138 23.27 8.69 -6.71
N LEU A 139 24.61 8.67 -6.91
CA LEU A 139 25.27 9.41 -7.99
C LEU A 139 24.64 9.12 -9.37
N PHE A 140 24.29 7.87 -9.65
CA PHE A 140 23.64 7.49 -10.90
C PHE A 140 22.34 8.28 -11.16
N ASN A 141 21.46 8.35 -10.16
CA ASN A 141 20.18 9.08 -10.28
C ASN A 141 20.38 10.59 -10.35
N ARG A 142 21.39 11.14 -9.66
CA ARG A 142 21.75 12.57 -9.76
C ARG A 142 22.21 12.93 -11.17
N LYS A 143 23.00 12.06 -11.80
CA LYS A 143 23.43 12.25 -13.20
C LYS A 143 22.29 12.11 -14.20
N ARG A 144 21.35 11.19 -13.93
CA ARG A 144 20.23 10.92 -14.84
C ARG A 144 19.15 12.00 -14.81
N PHE A 145 18.81 12.50 -13.64
CA PHE A 145 17.63 13.35 -13.43
C PHE A 145 17.97 14.80 -13.04
N GLY A 146 19.25 15.14 -12.92
CA GLY A 146 19.67 16.44 -12.41
C GLY A 146 19.41 16.59 -10.90
N VAL A 147 19.90 17.69 -10.34
CA VAL A 147 19.59 18.12 -8.98
C VAL A 147 18.59 19.26 -9.10
N PRO A 148 17.46 19.23 -8.37
CA PRO A 148 16.50 20.34 -8.43
C PRO A 148 17.21 21.64 -8.03
N ALA A 149 16.92 22.74 -8.75
CA ALA A 149 17.26 24.07 -8.27
C ALA A 149 16.66 24.21 -6.86
N SER A 150 17.48 24.66 -5.88
CA SER A 150 17.06 24.84 -4.49
C SER A 150 15.79 25.70 -4.47
N HIS A 151 14.64 25.07 -4.24
CA HIS A 151 13.46 25.78 -3.78
C HIS A 151 13.70 26.03 -2.28
N ASP A 152 14.01 27.25 -1.91
CA ASP A 152 13.91 27.75 -0.55
C ASP A 152 12.44 27.81 -0.16
N GLY A 153 11.89 26.69 0.30
CA GLY A 153 10.50 26.57 0.70
C GLY A 153 10.31 25.26 1.48
N GLU A 154 10.25 25.40 2.78
CA GLU A 154 9.83 24.49 3.85
C GLU A 154 9.65 23.01 3.46
N VAL A 155 10.67 22.22 3.77
CA VAL A 155 10.57 20.76 3.84
C VAL A 155 9.67 20.44 5.04
N ASN A 156 8.41 20.11 4.76
CA ASN A 156 7.50 19.52 5.76
C ASN A 156 8.05 18.13 6.15
N THR A 157 8.97 18.11 7.10
CA THR A 157 9.49 16.90 7.70
C THR A 157 8.46 16.37 8.69
N LYS A 158 7.60 15.44 8.24
CA LYS A 158 6.87 14.58 9.20
C LYS A 158 7.91 13.92 10.14
N PRO A 159 7.69 13.95 11.45
CA PRO A 159 8.67 13.43 12.40
C PRO A 159 8.91 11.95 12.17
N ARG A 160 10.17 11.60 11.99
CA ARG A 160 10.66 10.23 12.00
C ARG A 160 10.33 9.62 13.35
N VAL A 161 9.40 8.65 13.39
CA VAL A 161 9.11 7.89 14.62
C VAL A 161 10.42 7.30 15.14
N SER A 162 10.89 7.81 16.27
CA SER A 162 12.13 7.37 16.90
C SER A 162 11.97 5.93 17.38
N ARG A 163 12.87 5.05 16.95
CA ARG A 163 13.05 3.73 17.54
C ARG A 163 13.46 3.89 19.01
N ARG A 164 12.51 3.82 19.94
CA ARG A 164 12.84 3.56 21.35
C ARG A 164 13.35 2.12 21.44
N LYS A 165 14.63 1.97 21.73
CA LYS A 165 15.20 0.72 22.21
C LYS A 165 14.56 0.44 23.58
N ALA A 166 13.79 -0.65 23.67
CA ALA A 166 13.43 -1.22 24.97
C ALA A 166 14.66 -1.97 25.52
N LYS A 167 15.01 -1.66 26.75
CA LYS A 167 15.92 -2.44 27.58
C LYS A 167 15.19 -3.69 28.04
#